data_a67a382a535d73ab82a9866ae52b5e91
#
_entry.id   a67a382a535d73ab82a9866ae52b5e91
#
_cell.length_a   1.000
_cell.length_b   1.000
_cell.length_c   1.000
_cell.angle_alpha   90.00
_cell.angle_beta   90.00
_cell.angle_gamma   90.00
#
_symmetry.space_group_name_H-M   'P 1'
#
loop_
_entity.id
_entity.type
_entity.pdbx_description
1 polymer ?
#
loop_
_entity_poly.entity_id
_entity_poly.type
_entity_poly.pdbx_seq_one_letter_code
_entity_poly.pdbx_strand_id
1 'polypeptide(L)'
;MKPKVRITNIAIKNFKNVNFGELSFVNNRKNFKASILGLYGQNGSGKTALIDALELLKYALCAMEVPDKFADFINVDSDSAEISYSFDIRLNETIYPVVYRLTLGREIVQVDGNAELFIEEESKYKVKILNEEFHCQTRTPDGKLRMGRMIDTKSTATVFVPVSKYELLVGRGKEISTDLLVSKKLSQKTAKTFVFSKDLLNAVRSNAANQNAGDEKKTETAHYLALLEALVEFGNIELFVINTANSGLISLNTQPLVFKIRSKENEAK
;
A
#
# COMPACT_ATOMS: atom_id res chain seq x y z
N MET A 1 15.81 -14.03 11.76
CA MET A 1 15.89 -14.05 10.27
C MET A 1 15.14 -12.83 9.77
N LYS A 2 15.67 -12.11 8.76
CA LYS A 2 15.01 -10.92 8.23
C LYS A 2 13.71 -11.30 7.50
N PRO A 3 12.59 -10.54 7.66
CA PRO A 3 11.38 -10.77 6.91
C PRO A 3 11.63 -10.70 5.40
N LYS A 4 10.93 -11.56 4.64
CA LYS A 4 10.95 -11.51 3.17
C LYS A 4 9.54 -11.24 2.67
N VAL A 5 9.40 -10.22 1.83
CA VAL A 5 8.12 -9.80 1.24
C VAL A 5 8.12 -10.11 -0.24
N ARG A 6 7.02 -10.61 -0.75
CA ARG A 6 6.79 -10.82 -2.17
C ARG A 6 5.39 -10.35 -2.55
N ILE A 7 5.30 -9.55 -3.60
CA ILE A 7 4.02 -9.25 -4.26
C ILE A 7 3.60 -10.52 -5.00
N THR A 8 2.38 -10.99 -4.72
CA THR A 8 1.80 -12.19 -5.37
C THR A 8 0.74 -11.83 -6.39
N ASN A 9 0.01 -10.73 -6.17
CA ASN A 9 -1.04 -10.31 -7.08
C ASN A 9 -1.26 -8.80 -7.00
N ILE A 10 -1.66 -8.19 -8.12
CA ILE A 10 -2.18 -6.83 -8.18
C ILE A 10 -3.48 -6.85 -8.96
N ALA A 11 -4.55 -6.33 -8.37
CA ALA A 11 -5.82 -6.07 -9.05
C ALA A 11 -6.04 -4.56 -9.13
N ILE A 12 -6.45 -4.09 -10.29
CA ILE A 12 -6.63 -2.67 -10.63
C ILE A 12 -8.07 -2.48 -11.09
N LYS A 13 -8.73 -1.45 -10.58
CA LYS A 13 -10.09 -1.07 -10.99
C LYS A 13 -10.16 0.43 -11.24
N ASN A 14 -10.69 0.83 -12.39
CA ASN A 14 -10.93 2.22 -12.79
C ASN A 14 -9.67 3.10 -12.72
N PHE A 15 -8.53 2.56 -13.14
CA PHE A 15 -7.25 3.26 -13.09
C PHE A 15 -6.65 3.38 -14.50
N LYS A 16 -6.42 4.59 -14.96
CA LYS A 16 -6.09 4.92 -16.36
C LYS A 16 -7.14 4.33 -17.31
N ASN A 17 -6.68 3.62 -18.32
CA ASN A 17 -7.53 2.93 -19.30
C ASN A 17 -7.97 1.52 -18.86
N VAL A 18 -7.73 1.14 -17.61
CA VAL A 18 -8.09 -0.18 -17.07
C VAL A 18 -9.36 -0.08 -16.24
N ASN A 19 -10.48 -0.57 -16.74
CA ASN A 19 -11.72 -0.68 -15.97
C ASN A 19 -11.60 -1.76 -14.90
N PHE A 20 -11.05 -2.93 -15.29
CA PHE A 20 -10.66 -3.99 -14.37
C PHE A 20 -9.51 -4.80 -14.98
N GLY A 21 -8.51 -5.09 -14.18
CA GLY A 21 -7.39 -5.93 -14.56
C GLY A 21 -6.74 -6.56 -13.33
N GLU A 22 -6.28 -7.78 -13.50
CA GLU A 22 -5.60 -8.53 -12.44
C GLU A 22 -4.37 -9.23 -13.01
N LEU A 23 -3.26 -9.17 -12.27
CA LEU A 23 -2.03 -9.84 -12.64
C LEU A 23 -1.42 -10.58 -11.46
N SER A 24 -1.18 -11.89 -11.65
CA SER A 24 -0.48 -12.73 -10.69
C SER A 24 1.02 -12.76 -10.97
N PHE A 25 1.81 -12.58 -9.92
CA PHE A 25 3.29 -12.68 -9.93
C PHE A 25 3.77 -14.00 -9.33
N VAL A 26 2.86 -14.93 -9.06
CA VAL A 26 3.20 -16.22 -8.44
C VAL A 26 4.07 -17.04 -9.38
N ASN A 27 5.26 -17.41 -8.91
CA ASN A 27 6.14 -18.34 -9.60
C ASN A 27 6.04 -19.72 -8.92
N ASN A 28 5.28 -20.61 -9.51
CA ASN A 28 5.03 -21.94 -8.95
C ASN A 28 6.29 -22.82 -8.86
N ARG A 29 7.37 -22.45 -9.56
CA ARG A 29 8.62 -23.24 -9.57
C ARG A 29 9.61 -22.82 -8.48
N LYS A 30 9.62 -21.53 -8.11
CA LYS A 30 10.62 -20.95 -7.20
C LYS A 30 9.99 -19.87 -6.33
N ASN A 31 9.40 -20.25 -5.20
CA ASN A 31 8.90 -19.28 -4.22
C ASN A 31 10.06 -18.48 -3.61
N PHE A 32 9.88 -17.18 -3.45
CA PHE A 32 10.86 -16.23 -2.87
C PHE A 32 12.23 -16.17 -3.57
N LYS A 33 12.38 -16.68 -4.79
CA LYS A 33 13.56 -16.47 -5.62
C LYS A 33 13.32 -15.38 -6.65
N ALA A 34 14.38 -14.71 -7.06
CA ALA A 34 14.31 -13.70 -8.12
C ALA A 34 13.69 -14.29 -9.40
N SER A 35 12.79 -13.55 -10.00
CA SER A 35 12.16 -13.89 -11.27
C SER A 35 12.05 -12.63 -12.13
N ILE A 36 12.07 -12.83 -13.44
CA ILE A 36 11.85 -11.76 -14.42
C ILE A 36 10.46 -11.99 -15.03
N LEU A 37 9.63 -10.96 -15.01
CA LEU A 37 8.35 -10.93 -15.72
C LEU A 37 8.43 -9.88 -16.83
N GLY A 38 8.31 -10.32 -18.07
CA GLY A 38 8.19 -9.45 -19.22
C GLY A 38 6.73 -9.12 -19.49
N LEU A 39 6.43 -7.83 -19.68
CA LEU A 39 5.10 -7.37 -20.07
C LEU A 39 5.09 -6.99 -21.55
N TYR A 40 4.34 -7.74 -22.34
CA TYR A 40 4.17 -7.52 -23.77
C TYR A 40 2.70 -7.27 -24.08
N GLY A 41 2.43 -6.50 -25.12
CA GLY A 41 1.06 -6.22 -25.57
C GLY A 41 0.97 -4.93 -26.37
N GLN A 42 -0.16 -4.72 -27.01
CA GLN A 42 -0.45 -3.51 -27.78
C GLN A 42 -0.44 -2.24 -26.89
N ASN A 43 -0.29 -1.08 -27.52
CA ASN A 43 -0.45 0.20 -26.82
C ASN A 43 -1.88 0.27 -26.26
N GLY A 44 -2.01 0.81 -25.07
CA GLY A 44 -3.31 0.85 -24.39
C GLY A 44 -3.69 -0.41 -23.60
N SER A 45 -2.90 -1.51 -23.62
CA SER A 45 -3.23 -2.76 -22.92
C SER A 45 -3.06 -2.74 -21.39
N GLY A 46 -2.88 -1.57 -20.77
CA GLY A 46 -2.78 -1.44 -19.31
C GLY A 46 -1.38 -1.67 -18.73
N LYS A 47 -0.34 -1.89 -19.54
CA LYS A 47 1.04 -2.08 -19.04
C LYS A 47 1.53 -0.94 -18.17
N THR A 48 1.31 0.30 -18.61
CA THR A 48 1.69 1.50 -17.87
C THR A 48 0.85 1.65 -16.58
N ALA A 49 -0.44 1.30 -16.63
CA ALA A 49 -1.28 1.32 -15.44
C ALA A 49 -0.74 0.41 -14.33
N LEU A 50 -0.24 -0.78 -14.67
CA LEU A 50 0.38 -1.67 -13.70
C LEU A 50 1.64 -1.05 -13.06
N ILE A 51 2.44 -0.37 -13.87
CA ILE A 51 3.67 0.27 -13.40
C ILE A 51 3.38 1.44 -12.48
N ASP A 52 2.43 2.27 -12.87
CA ASP A 52 1.99 3.40 -12.03
C ASP A 52 1.32 2.90 -10.74
N ALA A 53 0.61 1.75 -10.79
CA ALA A 53 0.11 1.12 -9.58
C ALA A 53 1.24 0.65 -8.63
N LEU A 54 2.37 0.15 -9.18
CA LEU A 54 3.54 -0.18 -8.35
C LEU A 54 4.26 1.08 -7.83
N GLU A 55 4.30 2.15 -8.60
CA GLU A 55 4.79 3.45 -8.13
C GLU A 55 3.92 3.97 -6.97
N LEU A 56 2.59 3.91 -7.12
CA LEU A 56 1.65 4.25 -6.07
C LEU A 56 1.86 3.40 -4.80
N LEU A 57 2.11 2.11 -4.94
CA LEU A 57 2.45 1.24 -3.81
C LEU A 57 3.69 1.74 -3.06
N LYS A 58 4.70 2.23 -3.77
CA LYS A 58 5.90 2.82 -3.15
C LYS A 58 5.53 4.01 -2.27
N TYR A 59 4.73 4.95 -2.78
CA TYR A 59 4.25 6.08 -1.98
C TYR A 59 3.47 5.61 -0.76
N ALA A 60 2.58 4.64 -0.95
CA ALA A 60 1.74 4.10 0.11
C ALA A 60 2.56 3.47 1.25
N LEU A 61 3.44 2.52 0.94
CA LEU A 61 4.23 1.79 1.94
C LEU A 61 5.22 2.68 2.70
N CYS A 62 5.69 3.75 2.06
CA CYS A 62 6.59 4.73 2.67
C CYS A 62 5.86 5.87 3.41
N ALA A 63 4.52 5.85 3.42
CA ALA A 63 3.67 6.95 3.93
C ALA A 63 4.07 8.32 3.36
N MET A 64 4.51 8.34 2.10
CA MET A 64 4.81 9.57 1.37
C MET A 64 3.53 10.17 0.79
N GLU A 65 3.56 11.45 0.52
CA GLU A 65 2.48 12.14 -0.17
C GLU A 65 2.36 11.61 -1.61
N VAL A 66 1.14 11.19 -1.96
CA VAL A 66 0.83 10.72 -3.31
C VAL A 66 0.75 11.94 -4.23
N PRO A 67 1.54 12.01 -5.30
CA PRO A 67 1.51 13.15 -6.23
C PRO A 67 0.16 13.33 -6.91
N ASP A 68 -0.22 14.58 -7.18
CA ASP A 68 -1.52 14.94 -7.78
C ASP A 68 -1.73 14.34 -9.18
N LYS A 69 -0.64 13.99 -9.91
CA LYS A 69 -0.73 13.23 -11.17
C LYS A 69 -1.60 11.96 -11.07
N PHE A 70 -1.70 11.36 -9.88
CA PHE A 70 -2.52 10.18 -9.66
C PHE A 70 -4.03 10.47 -9.67
N ALA A 71 -4.44 11.72 -9.49
CA ALA A 71 -5.82 12.11 -9.69
C ALA A 71 -6.25 12.00 -11.16
N ASP A 72 -5.34 12.31 -12.09
CA ASP A 72 -5.56 12.19 -13.53
C ASP A 72 -5.56 10.73 -14.01
N PHE A 73 -5.05 9.81 -13.18
CA PHE A 73 -5.05 8.37 -13.45
C PHE A 73 -6.35 7.68 -13.06
N ILE A 74 -7.26 8.36 -12.38
CA ILE A 74 -8.61 7.84 -12.14
C ILE A 74 -9.37 7.87 -13.47
N ASN A 75 -9.99 6.74 -13.83
CA ASN A 75 -10.74 6.62 -15.08
C ASN A 75 -11.79 7.75 -15.18
N VAL A 76 -11.93 8.34 -16.35
CA VAL A 76 -12.80 9.51 -16.58
C VAL A 76 -14.27 9.20 -16.29
N ASP A 77 -14.69 7.94 -16.48
CA ASP A 77 -16.05 7.47 -16.25
C ASP A 77 -16.30 7.04 -14.79
N SER A 78 -15.35 7.33 -13.87
CA SER A 78 -15.40 6.89 -12.48
C SER A 78 -14.96 7.99 -11.52
N ASP A 79 -15.59 8.04 -10.34
CA ASP A 79 -15.21 8.99 -9.28
C ASP A 79 -14.04 8.50 -8.44
N SER A 80 -13.67 7.22 -8.56
CA SER A 80 -12.61 6.60 -7.79
C SER A 80 -11.92 5.49 -8.53
N ALA A 81 -10.65 5.23 -8.16
CA ALA A 81 -9.88 4.08 -8.58
C ALA A 81 -9.54 3.23 -7.34
N GLU A 82 -9.57 1.91 -7.50
CA GLU A 82 -9.19 0.95 -6.45
C GLU A 82 -8.05 0.08 -6.93
N ILE A 83 -6.99 -0.03 -6.12
CA ILE A 83 -5.88 -0.93 -6.36
C ILE A 83 -5.72 -1.85 -5.16
N SER A 84 -5.69 -3.16 -5.42
CA SER A 84 -5.50 -4.19 -4.41
C SER A 84 -4.18 -4.89 -4.62
N TYR A 85 -3.34 -4.94 -3.59
CA TYR A 85 -2.04 -5.59 -3.59
C TYR A 85 -2.07 -6.78 -2.66
N SER A 86 -1.73 -7.95 -3.17
CA SER A 86 -1.58 -9.17 -2.36
C SER A 86 -0.10 -9.49 -2.18
N PHE A 87 0.25 -9.88 -0.97
CA PHE A 87 1.62 -10.21 -0.59
C PHE A 87 1.68 -11.55 0.11
N ASP A 88 2.81 -12.24 -0.06
CA ASP A 88 3.28 -13.27 0.85
C ASP A 88 4.42 -12.68 1.68
N ILE A 89 4.27 -12.68 2.99
CA ILE A 89 5.29 -12.22 3.94
C ILE A 89 5.81 -13.44 4.70
N ARG A 90 7.09 -13.75 4.53
CA ARG A 90 7.74 -14.81 5.31
C ARG A 90 8.35 -14.22 6.58
N LEU A 91 7.78 -14.61 7.71
CA LEU A 91 8.38 -14.38 9.04
C LEU A 91 8.91 -15.70 9.54
N ASN A 92 10.22 -15.79 9.73
CA ASN A 92 10.92 -17.05 10.00
C ASN A 92 10.63 -18.09 8.91
N GLU A 93 10.05 -19.24 9.27
CA GLU A 93 9.70 -20.32 8.33
C GLU A 93 8.23 -20.27 7.85
N THR A 94 7.43 -19.35 8.39
CA THR A 94 6.00 -19.29 8.10
C THR A 94 5.69 -18.16 7.11
N ILE A 95 4.82 -18.46 6.14
CA ILE A 95 4.33 -17.50 5.15
C ILE A 95 2.96 -17.01 5.59
N TYR A 96 2.80 -15.69 5.59
CA TYR A 96 1.57 -15.01 5.94
C TYR A 96 1.05 -14.23 4.74
N PRO A 97 -0.12 -14.59 4.20
CA PRO A 97 -0.77 -13.79 3.17
C PRO A 97 -1.29 -12.49 3.77
N VAL A 98 -1.10 -11.42 3.03
CA VAL A 98 -1.56 -10.07 3.38
C VAL A 98 -2.18 -9.44 2.15
N VAL A 99 -3.25 -8.69 2.32
CA VAL A 99 -3.86 -7.86 1.26
C VAL A 99 -3.97 -6.42 1.76
N TYR A 100 -3.43 -5.51 0.97
CA TYR A 100 -3.60 -4.08 1.15
C TYR A 100 -4.40 -3.50 -0.02
N ARG A 101 -5.46 -2.77 0.28
CA ARG A 101 -6.30 -2.13 -0.72
C ARG A 101 -6.33 -0.64 -0.49
N LEU A 102 -6.15 0.10 -1.57
CA LEU A 102 -6.13 1.56 -1.59
C LEU A 102 -7.17 2.07 -2.58
N THR A 103 -8.02 2.99 -2.14
CA THR A 103 -9.01 3.67 -2.97
C THR A 103 -8.64 5.14 -3.07
N LEU A 104 -8.42 5.61 -4.30
CA LEU A 104 -8.16 7.01 -4.63
C LEU A 104 -9.43 7.69 -5.14
N GLY A 105 -9.56 8.96 -4.83
CA GLY A 105 -10.52 9.88 -5.41
C GLY A 105 -9.83 11.15 -5.89
N ARG A 106 -10.57 12.01 -6.56
CA ARG A 106 -10.10 13.32 -7.04
C ARG A 106 -10.96 14.45 -6.49
N GLU A 107 -10.34 15.58 -6.25
CA GLU A 107 -11.00 16.82 -5.88
C GLU A 107 -10.62 17.91 -6.89
N ILE A 108 -11.61 18.65 -7.36
CA ILE A 108 -11.37 19.78 -8.25
C ILE A 108 -10.67 20.88 -7.46
N VAL A 109 -9.54 21.37 -7.97
CA VAL A 109 -8.89 22.56 -7.42
C VAL A 109 -9.66 23.78 -7.91
N GLN A 110 -10.29 24.50 -6.98
CA GLN A 110 -10.83 25.82 -7.30
C GLN A 110 -9.66 26.79 -7.44
N VAL A 111 -9.33 27.17 -8.66
CA VAL A 111 -8.37 28.25 -8.91
C VAL A 111 -9.12 29.54 -8.64
N ASP A 112 -8.75 30.27 -7.60
CA ASP A 112 -9.26 31.64 -7.38
C ASP A 112 -8.94 32.48 -8.61
N GLY A 113 -9.99 33.03 -9.21
CA GLY A 113 -10.01 33.66 -10.56
C GLY A 113 -9.11 34.89 -10.79
N ASN A 114 -8.07 35.11 -9.99
CA ASN A 114 -7.11 36.22 -10.11
C ASN A 114 -5.67 35.81 -10.46
N ALA A 115 -5.41 34.54 -10.76
CA ALA A 115 -4.08 34.05 -11.16
C ALA A 115 -4.07 33.65 -12.64
N GLU A 116 -4.41 34.59 -13.55
CA GLU A 116 -3.94 34.51 -14.94
C GLU A 116 -2.48 34.95 -14.97
N LEU A 117 -1.53 34.00 -14.76
CA LEU A 117 -0.15 34.16 -15.23
C LEU A 117 0.65 32.86 -14.93
N PHE A 118 0.93 32.13 -16.03
CA PHE A 118 2.02 31.14 -16.13
C PHE A 118 2.03 29.98 -15.11
N ILE A 119 1.06 29.06 -15.22
CA ILE A 119 1.17 27.77 -14.57
C ILE A 119 1.42 26.73 -15.65
N GLU A 120 2.65 26.23 -15.71
CA GLU A 120 2.97 24.97 -16.37
C GLU A 120 2.03 23.90 -15.80
N GLU A 121 1.31 23.17 -16.67
CA GLU A 121 0.47 21.98 -16.47
C GLU A 121 0.29 21.47 -15.03
N GLU A 122 -0.20 22.29 -14.11
CA GLU A 122 -0.67 21.78 -12.82
C GLU A 122 -1.99 21.03 -13.03
N SER A 123 -2.07 19.81 -12.50
CA SER A 123 -3.28 19.01 -12.55
C SER A 123 -4.48 19.81 -12.03
N LYS A 124 -5.60 19.80 -12.78
CA LYS A 124 -6.87 20.40 -12.35
C LYS A 124 -7.44 19.72 -11.11
N TYR A 125 -6.88 18.61 -10.73
CA TYR A 125 -7.37 17.76 -9.66
C TYR A 125 -6.27 17.52 -8.63
N LYS A 126 -6.68 17.49 -7.35
CA LYS A 126 -5.88 16.93 -6.26
C LYS A 126 -6.31 15.50 -6.00
N VAL A 127 -5.32 14.65 -5.75
CA VAL A 127 -5.58 13.28 -5.35
C VAL A 127 -6.01 13.22 -3.88
N LYS A 128 -6.96 12.34 -3.58
CA LYS A 128 -7.39 12.02 -2.21
C LYS A 128 -7.32 10.52 -1.97
N ILE A 129 -6.96 10.14 -0.76
CA ILE A 129 -7.12 8.77 -0.29
C ILE A 129 -8.52 8.67 0.34
N LEU A 130 -9.42 7.94 -0.31
CA LEU A 130 -10.79 7.75 0.15
C LEU A 130 -10.89 6.63 1.16
N ASN A 131 -10.13 5.55 0.93
CA ASN A 131 -10.14 4.38 1.80
C ASN A 131 -8.82 3.62 1.73
N GLU A 132 -8.48 3.00 2.85
CA GLU A 132 -7.42 2.01 2.98
C GLU A 132 -7.98 0.81 3.74
N GLU A 133 -7.72 -0.38 3.23
CA GLU A 133 -8.02 -1.62 3.93
C GLU A 133 -6.76 -2.46 4.07
N PHE A 134 -6.57 -3.02 5.25
CA PHE A 134 -5.48 -3.96 5.52
C PHE A 134 -6.04 -5.27 6.04
N HIS A 135 -5.76 -6.34 5.33
CA HIS A 135 -6.21 -7.68 5.65
C HIS A 135 -5.00 -8.58 5.89
N CYS A 136 -5.03 -9.35 6.95
CA CYS A 136 -4.05 -10.39 7.22
C CYS A 136 -4.71 -11.58 7.92
N GLN A 137 -3.96 -12.66 8.06
CA GLN A 137 -4.45 -13.81 8.82
C GLN A 137 -4.56 -13.47 10.30
N THR A 138 -5.74 -13.71 10.85
CA THR A 138 -6.01 -13.59 12.28
C THR A 138 -6.58 -14.91 12.80
N ARG A 139 -6.32 -15.20 14.08
CA ARG A 139 -6.89 -16.35 14.74
C ARG A 139 -8.34 -16.07 15.11
N THR A 140 -9.24 -16.97 14.72
CA THR A 140 -10.65 -16.90 15.12
C THR A 140 -10.83 -17.51 16.51
N PRO A 141 -11.99 -17.28 17.19
CA PRO A 141 -12.25 -17.85 18.53
C PRO A 141 -12.17 -19.39 18.58
N ASP A 142 -12.42 -20.05 17.44
CA ASP A 142 -12.27 -21.51 17.27
C ASP A 142 -10.83 -21.94 16.94
N GLY A 143 -9.87 -21.00 17.04
CA GLY A 143 -8.44 -21.26 16.86
C GLY A 143 -7.97 -21.35 15.41
N LYS A 144 -8.87 -21.24 14.43
CA LYS A 144 -8.51 -21.32 13.01
C LYS A 144 -7.94 -20.00 12.51
N LEU A 145 -6.96 -20.09 11.60
CA LEU A 145 -6.44 -18.93 10.89
C LEU A 145 -7.38 -18.58 9.72
N ARG A 146 -7.87 -17.35 9.70
CA ARG A 146 -8.67 -16.82 8.59
C ARG A 146 -8.19 -15.42 8.21
N MET A 147 -8.31 -15.10 6.92
CA MET A 147 -8.12 -13.72 6.47
C MET A 147 -9.17 -12.83 7.13
N GLY A 148 -8.69 -11.81 7.83
CA GLY A 148 -9.52 -10.84 8.52
C GLY A 148 -9.14 -9.43 8.14
N ARG A 149 -10.13 -8.53 8.03
CA ARG A 149 -9.90 -7.10 7.88
C ARG A 149 -9.46 -6.54 9.21
N MET A 150 -8.26 -5.95 9.25
CA MET A 150 -7.68 -5.35 10.45
C MET A 150 -7.89 -3.84 10.50
N ILE A 151 -7.78 -3.18 9.35
CA ILE A 151 -7.99 -1.74 9.21
C ILE A 151 -8.94 -1.49 8.06
N ASP A 152 -9.84 -0.52 8.25
CA ASP A 152 -10.73 0.02 7.24
C ASP A 152 -10.95 1.50 7.57
N THR A 153 -10.42 2.38 6.75
CA THR A 153 -10.46 3.83 6.99
C THR A 153 -11.69 4.52 6.38
N LYS A 154 -12.56 3.76 5.69
CA LYS A 154 -13.72 4.29 4.96
C LYS A 154 -14.75 4.96 5.87
N SER A 155 -14.81 4.55 7.14
CA SER A 155 -15.81 5.08 8.06
C SER A 155 -15.63 6.59 8.27
N THR A 156 -16.70 7.34 8.07
CA THR A 156 -16.81 8.75 8.49
C THR A 156 -16.88 8.88 10.02
N ALA A 157 -17.20 7.77 10.70
CA ALA A 157 -17.16 7.68 12.15
C ALA A 157 -15.74 7.83 12.69
N THR A 158 -15.62 8.03 13.98
CA THR A 158 -14.35 8.15 14.68
C THR A 158 -13.52 6.87 14.69
N VAL A 159 -14.10 5.74 14.30
CA VAL A 159 -13.47 4.41 14.31
C VAL A 159 -12.90 4.10 12.93
N PHE A 160 -11.62 3.82 12.85
CA PHE A 160 -10.89 3.49 11.61
C PHE A 160 -10.61 2.00 11.44
N VAL A 161 -11.04 1.16 12.37
CA VAL A 161 -10.90 -0.29 12.36
C VAL A 161 -12.19 -0.96 12.77
N PRO A 162 -12.44 -2.22 12.41
CA PRO A 162 -13.51 -2.99 13.02
C PRO A 162 -13.34 -3.03 14.54
N VAL A 163 -14.40 -2.76 15.29
CA VAL A 163 -14.37 -2.69 16.76
C VAL A 163 -13.75 -3.96 17.39
N SER A 164 -14.02 -5.13 16.83
CA SER A 164 -13.48 -6.41 17.31
C SER A 164 -11.94 -6.53 17.20
N LYS A 165 -11.30 -5.71 16.38
CA LYS A 165 -9.84 -5.71 16.17
C LYS A 165 -9.14 -4.52 16.82
N TYR A 166 -9.90 -3.57 17.31
CA TYR A 166 -9.41 -2.34 17.89
C TYR A 166 -8.43 -2.58 19.05
N GLU A 167 -8.73 -3.51 19.93
CA GLU A 167 -7.87 -3.83 21.08
C GLU A 167 -6.48 -4.33 20.66
N LEU A 168 -6.34 -4.95 19.49
CA LEU A 168 -5.03 -5.39 18.98
C LEU A 168 -4.16 -4.19 18.59
N LEU A 169 -4.78 -3.09 18.15
CA LEU A 169 -4.06 -1.90 17.70
C LEU A 169 -3.69 -0.96 18.84
N VAL A 170 -4.58 -0.75 19.80
CA VAL A 170 -4.42 0.30 20.82
C VAL A 170 -4.47 -0.21 22.26
N GLY A 171 -4.82 -1.47 22.49
CA GLY A 171 -4.88 -2.08 23.83
C GLY A 171 -6.27 -2.11 24.44
N ARG A 172 -6.40 -2.96 25.47
CA ARG A 172 -7.64 -3.16 26.22
C ARG A 172 -8.09 -1.90 26.96
N GLY A 173 -9.39 -1.62 26.92
CA GLY A 173 -10.00 -0.54 27.69
C GLY A 173 -9.54 0.86 27.33
N LYS A 174 -8.76 1.00 26.25
CA LYS A 174 -8.35 2.32 25.75
C LYS A 174 -9.33 2.77 24.68
N GLU A 175 -9.80 3.99 24.81
CA GLU A 175 -10.47 4.68 23.73
C GLU A 175 -9.49 5.04 22.62
N ILE A 176 -10.01 5.22 21.41
CA ILE A 176 -9.19 5.72 20.30
C ILE A 176 -8.62 7.07 20.71
N SER A 177 -7.29 7.18 20.70
CA SER A 177 -6.68 8.44 21.02
C SER A 177 -7.08 9.50 19.99
N THR A 178 -7.35 10.70 20.49
CA THR A 178 -7.63 11.86 19.64
C THR A 178 -6.50 12.05 18.60
N ASP A 179 -5.27 11.79 19.00
CA ASP A 179 -4.09 11.91 18.14
C ASP A 179 -4.14 11.00 16.92
N LEU A 180 -4.56 9.73 17.08
CA LEU A 180 -4.72 8.82 15.96
C LEU A 180 -5.86 9.24 15.02
N LEU A 181 -6.94 9.79 15.55
CA LEU A 181 -8.04 10.31 14.75
C LEU A 181 -7.62 11.55 13.97
N VAL A 182 -6.86 12.43 14.59
CA VAL A 182 -6.27 13.61 13.92
C VAL A 182 -5.28 13.18 12.86
N SER A 183 -4.38 12.24 13.18
CA SER A 183 -3.42 11.68 12.23
C SER A 183 -4.10 11.04 11.02
N LYS A 184 -5.17 10.27 11.23
CA LYS A 184 -5.97 9.72 10.12
C LYS A 184 -6.55 10.82 9.22
N LYS A 185 -7.20 11.83 9.81
CA LYS A 185 -7.79 12.95 9.07
C LYS A 185 -6.72 13.74 8.30
N LEU A 186 -5.58 13.99 8.95
CA LEU A 186 -4.47 14.70 8.35
C LEU A 186 -3.87 13.91 7.16
N SER A 187 -3.65 12.62 7.33
CA SER A 187 -3.17 11.74 6.27
C SER A 187 -4.11 11.77 5.05
N GLN A 188 -5.41 11.63 5.26
CA GLN A 188 -6.40 11.73 4.18
C GLN A 188 -6.38 13.10 3.48
N LYS A 189 -6.24 14.20 4.25
CA LYS A 189 -6.17 15.56 3.71
C LYS A 189 -4.89 15.80 2.90
N THR A 190 -3.78 15.19 3.29
CA THR A 190 -2.47 15.35 2.63
C THR A 190 -2.14 14.22 1.66
N ALA A 191 -3.14 13.45 1.24
CA ALA A 191 -2.97 12.29 0.35
C ALA A 191 -1.85 11.32 0.79
N LYS A 192 -1.67 11.14 2.11
CA LYS A 192 -0.75 10.16 2.70
C LYS A 192 -1.52 8.96 3.24
N THR A 193 -0.88 7.81 3.24
CA THR A 193 -1.49 6.62 3.82
C THR A 193 -1.43 6.66 5.34
N PHE A 194 -2.53 6.28 5.98
CA PHE A 194 -2.61 6.17 7.43
C PHE A 194 -2.11 4.81 7.92
N VAL A 195 -2.39 3.73 7.18
CA VAL A 195 -2.03 2.35 7.56
C VAL A 195 -0.52 2.19 7.83
N PHE A 196 0.32 2.88 7.07
CA PHE A 196 1.78 2.83 7.22
C PHE A 196 2.35 4.08 7.87
N SER A 197 1.50 4.94 8.46
CA SER A 197 1.94 6.14 9.17
C SER A 197 2.76 5.79 10.41
N LYS A 198 3.70 6.67 10.72
CA LYS A 198 4.51 6.54 11.95
C LYS A 198 3.64 6.53 13.21
N ASP A 199 2.54 7.29 13.20
CA ASP A 199 1.65 7.41 14.36
C ASP A 199 0.94 6.08 14.64
N LEU A 200 0.38 5.43 13.61
CA LEU A 200 -0.24 4.12 13.78
C LEU A 200 0.79 3.06 14.18
N LEU A 201 1.94 3.01 13.50
CA LEU A 201 3.00 2.05 13.83
C LEU A 201 3.49 2.21 15.27
N ASN A 202 3.67 3.45 15.75
CA ASN A 202 4.09 3.73 17.13
C ASN A 202 3.00 3.34 18.13
N ALA A 203 1.72 3.57 17.83
CA ALA A 203 0.62 3.14 18.69
C ALA A 203 0.59 1.62 18.84
N VAL A 204 0.69 0.87 17.74
CA VAL A 204 0.73 -0.59 17.75
C VAL A 204 1.97 -1.11 18.48
N ARG A 205 3.15 -0.49 18.25
CA ARG A 205 4.40 -0.85 18.92
C ARG A 205 4.32 -0.63 20.44
N SER A 206 3.79 0.50 20.86
CA SER A 206 3.58 0.79 22.27
C SER A 206 2.61 -0.20 22.93
N ASN A 207 1.54 -0.59 22.21
CA ASN A 207 0.62 -1.59 22.69
C ASN A 207 1.31 -2.97 22.82
N ALA A 208 2.08 -3.39 21.82
CA ALA A 208 2.83 -4.65 21.87
C ALA A 208 3.83 -4.70 23.03
N ALA A 209 4.47 -3.57 23.36
CA ALA A 209 5.42 -3.47 24.47
C ALA A 209 4.74 -3.51 25.84
N ASN A 210 3.54 -2.94 25.99
CA ASN A 210 2.85 -2.78 27.26
C ASN A 210 2.00 -3.99 27.68
N GLN A 211 1.85 -5.00 26.83
CA GLN A 211 1.11 -6.23 27.17
C GLN A 211 1.97 -7.17 28.01
N ASN A 212 1.35 -7.86 28.96
CA ASN A 212 2.05 -8.81 29.84
C ASN A 212 2.60 -10.02 29.07
N ALA A 213 3.75 -10.52 29.50
CA ALA A 213 4.31 -11.75 28.95
C ALA A 213 3.36 -12.92 29.22
N GLY A 214 2.98 -13.68 28.19
CA GLY A 214 2.05 -14.81 28.28
C GLY A 214 0.62 -14.52 27.81
N ASP A 215 0.28 -13.28 27.46
CA ASP A 215 -1.01 -12.95 26.85
C ASP A 215 -0.97 -13.34 25.34
N GLU A 216 -1.91 -14.19 24.90
CA GLU A 216 -2.05 -14.54 23.47
C GLU A 216 -2.21 -13.30 22.58
N LYS A 217 -2.90 -12.28 23.07
CA LYS A 217 -3.09 -11.01 22.36
C LYS A 217 -1.78 -10.26 22.13
N LYS A 218 -0.80 -10.39 23.05
CA LYS A 218 0.54 -9.83 22.85
C LYS A 218 1.21 -10.43 21.62
N THR A 219 1.12 -11.74 21.50
CA THR A 219 1.67 -12.45 20.35
C THR A 219 0.99 -12.03 19.05
N GLU A 220 -0.34 -11.85 19.05
CA GLU A 220 -1.07 -11.38 17.88
C GLU A 220 -0.72 -9.93 17.52
N THR A 221 -0.63 -9.02 18.51
CA THR A 221 -0.24 -7.63 18.28
C THR A 221 1.18 -7.51 17.74
N ALA A 222 2.12 -8.25 18.32
CA ALA A 222 3.52 -8.28 17.87
C ALA A 222 3.64 -8.86 16.46
N HIS A 223 2.87 -9.90 16.17
CA HIS A 223 2.81 -10.48 14.83
C HIS A 223 2.26 -9.48 13.80
N TYR A 224 1.17 -8.81 14.12
CA TYR A 224 0.58 -7.79 13.27
C TYR A 224 1.55 -6.63 13.00
N LEU A 225 2.23 -6.14 14.05
CA LEU A 225 3.28 -5.13 13.93
C LEU A 225 4.40 -5.59 12.98
N ALA A 226 4.85 -6.83 13.12
CA ALA A 226 5.91 -7.38 12.28
C ALA A 226 5.52 -7.43 10.79
N LEU A 227 4.24 -7.70 10.47
CA LEU A 227 3.74 -7.64 9.09
C LEU A 227 3.76 -6.22 8.53
N LEU A 228 3.32 -5.23 9.31
CA LEU A 228 3.35 -3.82 8.90
C LEU A 228 4.78 -3.33 8.69
N GLU A 229 5.68 -3.62 9.63
CA GLU A 229 7.08 -3.21 9.56
C GLU A 229 7.80 -3.87 8.38
N ALA A 230 7.50 -5.14 8.08
CA ALA A 230 8.04 -5.83 6.92
C ALA A 230 7.64 -5.15 5.60
N LEU A 231 6.38 -4.71 5.48
CA LEU A 231 5.91 -3.97 4.29
C LEU A 231 6.55 -2.59 4.18
N VAL A 232 6.68 -1.87 5.28
CA VAL A 232 7.36 -0.56 5.30
C VAL A 232 8.83 -0.72 4.90
N GLU A 233 9.53 -1.73 5.43
CA GLU A 233 10.91 -2.02 5.06
C GLU A 233 11.01 -2.40 3.58
N PHE A 234 10.13 -3.26 3.08
CA PHE A 234 10.04 -3.62 1.66
C PHE A 234 9.85 -2.37 0.79
N GLY A 235 8.90 -1.50 1.13
CA GLY A 235 8.67 -0.24 0.44
C GLY A 235 9.92 0.65 0.41
N ASN A 236 10.62 0.80 1.52
CA ASN A 236 11.78 1.69 1.61
C ASN A 236 13.03 1.14 0.93
N ILE A 237 13.29 -0.16 1.03
CA ILE A 237 14.59 -0.74 0.70
C ILE A 237 14.55 -1.62 -0.56
N GLU A 238 13.45 -2.33 -0.82
CA GLU A 238 13.40 -3.38 -1.84
C GLU A 238 12.56 -3.02 -3.07
N LEU A 239 11.56 -2.14 -2.92
CA LEU A 239 10.70 -1.72 -4.02
C LEU A 239 11.29 -0.49 -4.73
N PHE A 240 11.76 -0.71 -5.96
CA PHE A 240 12.28 0.35 -6.82
C PHE A 240 11.49 0.40 -8.13
N VAL A 241 11.02 1.59 -8.49
CA VAL A 241 10.41 1.88 -9.79
C VAL A 241 11.36 2.79 -10.56
N ILE A 242 11.88 2.31 -11.68
CA ILE A 242 12.82 3.05 -12.50
C ILE A 242 12.11 3.41 -13.82
N ASN A 243 11.98 4.71 -14.06
CA ASN A 243 11.52 5.24 -15.33
C ASN A 243 12.72 5.69 -16.16
N THR A 244 12.95 5.01 -17.28
CA THR A 244 14.10 5.30 -18.17
C THR A 244 14.03 6.68 -18.81
N ALA A 245 12.85 7.26 -18.96
CA ALA A 245 12.69 8.62 -19.49
C ALA A 245 13.38 9.69 -18.61
N ASN A 246 13.41 9.45 -17.29
CA ASN A 246 14.02 10.38 -16.32
C ASN A 246 15.46 10.01 -15.94
N SER A 247 15.96 8.87 -16.39
CA SER A 247 17.28 8.37 -15.99
C SER A 247 18.42 8.76 -16.94
N GLY A 248 18.14 9.54 -17.99
CA GLY A 248 19.13 9.94 -19.00
C GLY A 248 19.66 8.80 -19.86
N LEU A 249 19.11 7.60 -19.73
CA LEU A 249 19.43 6.47 -20.60
C LEU A 249 18.75 6.67 -21.97
N ILE A 250 19.55 6.68 -23.03
CA ILE A 250 19.05 6.84 -24.40
C ILE A 250 18.11 5.68 -24.72
N SER A 251 16.84 5.98 -24.86
CA SER A 251 15.83 5.04 -25.30
C SER A 251 15.95 4.84 -26.82
N LEU A 252 16.37 3.68 -27.25
CA LEU A 252 16.17 3.23 -28.61
C LEU A 252 14.70 2.82 -28.77
N ASN A 253 13.83 3.75 -29.13
CA ASN A 253 12.46 3.63 -29.67
C ASN A 253 11.49 2.57 -29.13
N THR A 254 11.81 1.85 -28.09
CA THR A 254 10.91 0.98 -27.33
C THR A 254 11.26 1.08 -25.88
N GLN A 255 10.45 1.80 -25.09
CA GLN A 255 10.68 1.98 -23.67
C GLN A 255 10.36 0.68 -22.90
N PRO A 256 11.32 -0.15 -22.54
CA PRO A 256 11.09 -1.20 -21.57
C PRO A 256 11.15 -0.62 -20.16
N LEU A 257 10.06 -0.70 -19.44
CA LEU A 257 10.07 -0.47 -18.00
C LEU A 257 10.63 -1.72 -17.32
N VAL A 258 11.72 -1.56 -16.63
CA VAL A 258 12.41 -2.64 -15.92
C VAL A 258 12.10 -2.52 -14.43
N PHE A 259 11.35 -3.49 -13.88
CA PHE A 259 11.21 -3.65 -12.45
C PHE A 259 12.34 -4.52 -11.93
N LYS A 260 13.09 -4.02 -10.98
CA LYS A 260 14.07 -4.80 -10.25
C LYS A 260 13.65 -4.87 -8.79
N ILE A 261 13.06 -5.99 -8.39
CA ILE A 261 12.93 -6.34 -6.99
C ILE A 261 14.26 -6.96 -6.59
N ARG A 262 15.11 -6.19 -5.89
CA ARG A 262 16.36 -6.70 -5.33
C ARG A 262 16.05 -7.43 -4.02
N SER A 263 16.27 -8.73 -3.97
CA SER A 263 16.54 -9.39 -2.70
C SER A 263 18.04 -9.24 -2.38
N LYS A 264 18.39 -8.87 -1.16
CA LYS A 264 19.79 -8.71 -0.72
C LYS A 264 20.64 -10.01 -0.79
N GLU A 265 20.06 -11.13 -1.19
CA GLU A 265 20.77 -12.41 -1.29
C GLU A 265 21.76 -12.49 -2.47
N ASN A 266 21.76 -11.52 -3.38
CA ASN A 266 22.64 -11.55 -4.55
C ASN A 266 23.92 -10.69 -4.42
N GLU A 267 24.19 -10.09 -3.24
CA GLU A 267 25.39 -9.30 -3.03
C GLU A 267 26.56 -10.09 -2.38
N ALA A 268 26.37 -11.40 -2.10
CA ALA A 268 27.42 -12.27 -1.62
C ALA A 268 27.78 -13.31 -2.69
N LYS A 269 28.47 -12.88 -3.74
CA LYS A 269 29.39 -13.68 -4.57
C LYS A 269 30.40 -12.75 -5.24
#